data_eb96514a7003829bb304f329bb87e085
#
_entry.id   eb96514a7003829bb304f329bb87e085
#
_cell.length_a   1.000
_cell.length_b   1.000
_cell.length_c   1.000
_cell.angle_alpha   90.00
_cell.angle_beta   90.00
_cell.angle_gamma   90.00
#
_symmetry.space_group_name_H-M   'P 1'
#
loop_
_entity.id
_entity.type
_entity.pdbx_description
1 polymer ?
#
loop_
_entity_poly.entity_id
_entity_poly.type
_entity_poly.pdbx_seq_one_letter_code
_entity_poly.pdbx_strand_id
1 'polypeptide(L)'
;MTSKLRLEAKQVPFVLGIIIFVIDQLAKGYITASMHLGQSIPVVKDYFYITYVVNPGAAFGIFEHQRLFFIIVALLFVAAIVFFRKKILKENTLFQWGVGLLMGGAIGNLYDRLQNGLVIDFFDFRFWPVFNIADVAICIGAAFIMFDVCFRRGVDDTDV
;
A
#
# COMPACT_ATOMS: atom_id res chain seq x y z
N MET A 1 1.89 -32.76 -6.17
CA MET A 1 2.30 -31.33 -6.07
C MET A 1 3.51 -31.27 -5.15
N THR A 2 4.69 -31.04 -5.70
CA THR A 2 5.98 -31.20 -5.02
C THR A 2 6.12 -30.23 -3.84
N SER A 3 6.84 -30.64 -2.79
CA SER A 3 7.12 -29.84 -1.57
C SER A 3 7.69 -28.44 -1.88
N LYS A 4 8.40 -28.31 -3.00
CA LYS A 4 8.99 -27.08 -3.50
C LYS A 4 7.93 -26.04 -3.92
N LEU A 5 6.87 -26.46 -4.65
CA LEU A 5 5.74 -25.57 -5.01
C LEU A 5 4.94 -25.13 -3.80
N ARG A 6 4.88 -25.96 -2.75
CA ARG A 6 4.22 -25.59 -1.48
C ARG A 6 5.03 -24.60 -0.63
N LEU A 7 6.36 -24.58 -0.76
CA LEU A 7 7.25 -23.61 -0.13
C LEU A 7 7.22 -22.27 -0.85
N GLU A 8 7.13 -22.26 -2.17
CA GLU A 8 7.01 -21.05 -3.00
C GLU A 8 5.66 -20.32 -2.76
N ALA A 9 4.56 -21.07 -2.64
CA ALA A 9 3.25 -20.52 -2.30
C ALA A 9 3.21 -19.85 -0.89
N LYS A 10 4.10 -20.26 0.01
CA LYS A 10 4.18 -19.72 1.39
C LYS A 10 4.85 -18.35 1.51
N GLN A 11 5.40 -17.79 0.43
CA GLN A 11 6.09 -16.49 0.46
C GLN A 11 5.35 -15.39 -0.31
N VAL A 12 4.21 -15.72 -0.91
CA VAL A 12 3.44 -14.81 -1.77
C VAL A 12 3.23 -13.42 -1.16
N PRO A 13 2.75 -13.24 0.10
CA PRO A 13 2.50 -11.91 0.63
C PRO A 13 3.79 -11.09 0.78
N PHE A 14 4.89 -11.71 1.15
CA PHE A 14 6.16 -10.99 1.34
C PHE A 14 6.81 -10.61 0.01
N VAL A 15 6.78 -11.51 -0.98
CA VAL A 15 7.28 -11.22 -2.33
C VAL A 15 6.46 -10.12 -2.98
N LEU A 16 5.13 -10.19 -2.90
CA LEU A 16 4.23 -9.14 -3.42
C LEU A 16 4.48 -7.80 -2.73
N GLY A 17 4.66 -7.80 -1.40
CA GLY A 17 4.98 -6.58 -0.65
C GLY A 17 6.29 -5.94 -1.10
N ILE A 18 7.33 -6.74 -1.34
CA ILE A 18 8.61 -6.25 -1.87
C ILE A 18 8.41 -5.65 -3.27
N ILE A 19 7.68 -6.32 -4.14
CA ILE A 19 7.40 -5.85 -5.51
C ILE A 19 6.69 -4.50 -5.46
N ILE A 20 5.63 -4.36 -4.67
CA ILE A 20 4.88 -3.10 -4.52
C ILE A 20 5.76 -2.00 -3.98
N PHE A 21 6.55 -2.27 -2.92
CA PHE A 21 7.50 -1.30 -2.38
C PHE A 21 8.48 -0.81 -3.45
N VAL A 22 9.08 -1.73 -4.21
CA VAL A 22 10.06 -1.37 -5.25
C VAL A 22 9.41 -0.54 -6.36
N ILE A 23 8.23 -0.94 -6.84
CA ILE A 23 7.51 -0.19 -7.88
C ILE A 23 7.15 1.21 -7.40
N ASP A 24 6.63 1.34 -6.16
CA ASP A 24 6.29 2.62 -5.56
C ASP A 24 7.52 3.54 -5.47
N GLN A 25 8.63 3.05 -4.94
CA GLN A 25 9.85 3.84 -4.78
C GLN A 25 10.51 4.21 -6.11
N LEU A 26 10.47 3.32 -7.11
CA LEU A 26 10.95 3.65 -8.46
C LEU A 26 10.09 4.74 -9.10
N ALA A 27 8.76 4.68 -8.98
CA ALA A 27 7.86 5.69 -9.49
C ALA A 27 8.10 7.05 -8.80
N LYS A 28 8.17 7.08 -7.46
CA LYS A 28 8.46 8.29 -6.67
C LYS A 28 9.83 8.88 -7.03
N GLY A 29 10.85 8.03 -7.17
CA GLY A 29 12.18 8.44 -7.61
C GLY A 29 12.18 9.06 -9.02
N TYR A 30 11.42 8.48 -9.94
CA TYR A 30 11.27 9.04 -11.29
C TYR A 30 10.56 10.40 -11.26
N ILE A 31 9.49 10.56 -10.49
CA ILE A 31 8.76 11.83 -10.34
C ILE A 31 9.69 12.92 -9.78
N THR A 32 10.40 12.63 -8.70
CA THR A 32 11.30 13.61 -8.07
C THR A 32 12.49 13.99 -8.95
N ALA A 33 12.97 13.08 -9.79
CA ALA A 33 14.08 13.34 -10.73
C ALA A 33 13.64 14.10 -11.99
N SER A 34 12.38 13.98 -12.42
CA SER A 34 11.90 14.50 -13.71
C SER A 34 10.96 15.70 -13.59
N MET A 35 10.46 16.03 -12.41
CA MET A 35 9.48 17.09 -12.19
C MET A 35 9.88 18.04 -11.06
N HIS A 36 9.43 19.27 -11.15
CA HIS A 36 9.55 20.25 -10.07
C HIS A 36 8.33 20.15 -9.13
N LEU A 37 8.53 20.43 -7.84
CA LEU A 37 7.45 20.46 -6.87
C LEU A 37 6.32 21.41 -7.32
N GLY A 38 5.09 20.90 -7.32
CA GLY A 38 3.91 21.61 -7.82
C GLY A 38 3.71 21.53 -9.34
N GLN A 39 4.65 20.95 -10.09
CA GLN A 39 4.47 20.76 -11.53
C GLN A 39 3.36 19.74 -11.80
N SER A 40 2.53 20.04 -12.82
CA SER A 40 1.40 19.20 -13.22
C SER A 40 1.44 18.99 -14.75
N ILE A 41 1.45 17.73 -15.18
CA ILE A 41 1.50 17.31 -16.57
C ILE A 41 0.19 16.62 -16.91
N PRO A 42 -0.61 17.09 -17.89
CA PRO A 42 -1.86 16.44 -18.27
C PRO A 42 -1.57 15.12 -19.00
N VAL A 43 -2.19 14.03 -18.52
CA VAL A 43 -2.22 12.73 -19.21
C VAL A 43 -3.53 12.61 -20.00
N VAL A 44 -4.66 12.92 -19.34
CA VAL A 44 -5.96 13.10 -19.98
C VAL A 44 -6.46 14.48 -19.57
N LYS A 45 -6.49 15.40 -20.51
CA LYS A 45 -6.87 16.80 -20.27
C LYS A 45 -8.21 16.85 -19.51
N ASP A 46 -8.27 17.70 -18.51
CA ASP A 46 -9.41 17.96 -17.62
C ASP A 46 -9.81 16.81 -16.66
N TYR A 47 -9.18 15.61 -16.77
CA TYR A 47 -9.54 14.44 -15.96
C TYR A 47 -8.40 13.85 -15.15
N PHE A 48 -7.21 13.68 -15.75
CA PHE A 48 -6.10 12.98 -15.11
C PHE A 48 -4.76 13.63 -15.42
N TYR A 49 -4.00 13.90 -14.39
CA TYR A 49 -2.69 14.52 -14.44
C TYR A 49 -1.67 13.74 -13.62
N ILE A 50 -0.40 13.90 -13.94
CA ILE A 50 0.69 13.59 -13.03
C ILE A 50 1.12 14.91 -12.41
N THR A 51 0.94 15.06 -11.10
CA THR A 51 1.24 16.28 -10.34
C THR A 51 2.17 15.96 -9.18
N TYR A 52 3.38 16.51 -9.17
CA TYR A 52 4.32 16.27 -8.06
C TYR A 52 3.94 17.10 -6.85
N VAL A 53 3.50 16.44 -5.80
CA VAL A 53 3.22 17.06 -4.49
C VAL A 53 3.89 16.28 -3.37
N VAL A 54 4.09 16.93 -2.22
CA VAL A 54 4.55 16.32 -0.97
C VAL A 54 3.46 16.44 0.09
N ASN A 55 3.18 15.35 0.77
CA ASN A 55 2.06 15.22 1.70
C ASN A 55 2.59 15.06 3.14
N PRO A 56 2.34 16.04 4.04
CA PRO A 56 2.77 15.97 5.43
C PRO A 56 1.87 15.13 6.34
N GLY A 57 0.72 14.68 5.84
CA GLY A 57 -0.30 13.99 6.64
C GLY A 57 -0.93 12.79 5.95
N ALA A 58 -2.25 12.68 6.09
CA ALA A 58 -3.10 11.78 5.33
C ALA A 58 -3.88 12.56 4.26
N ALA A 59 -4.71 11.83 3.47
CA ALA A 59 -5.62 12.44 2.52
C ALA A 59 -6.49 13.53 3.20
N PHE A 60 -6.87 14.56 2.44
CA PHE A 60 -7.68 15.70 2.90
C PHE A 60 -7.04 16.56 4.00
N GLY A 61 -5.70 16.52 4.18
CA GLY A 61 -5.02 17.31 5.21
C GLY A 61 -5.28 16.82 6.65
N ILE A 62 -5.82 15.61 6.81
CA ILE A 62 -6.08 15.04 8.13
C ILE A 62 -4.74 14.68 8.79
N PHE A 63 -4.58 15.08 10.06
CA PHE A 63 -3.35 14.86 10.84
C PHE A 63 -2.08 15.46 10.19
N GLU A 64 -2.18 16.64 9.58
CA GLU A 64 -0.98 17.37 9.14
C GLU A 64 0.03 17.49 10.28
N HIS A 65 1.32 17.37 9.93
CA HIS A 65 2.44 17.42 10.88
C HIS A 65 2.49 16.26 11.91
N GLN A 66 1.62 15.25 11.83
CA GLN A 66 1.63 14.07 12.71
C GLN A 66 2.53 12.94 12.15
N ARG A 67 3.71 13.30 11.63
CA ARG A 67 4.69 12.36 11.07
C ARG A 67 4.94 11.16 11.98
N LEU A 68 5.18 11.41 13.27
CA LEU A 68 5.49 10.37 14.25
C LEU A 68 4.34 9.37 14.43
N PHE A 69 3.10 9.87 14.44
CA PHE A 69 1.91 9.04 14.51
C PHE A 69 1.86 8.03 13.34
N PHE A 70 2.03 8.49 12.09
CA PHE A 70 2.03 7.62 10.92
C PHE A 70 3.18 6.62 10.91
N ILE A 71 4.36 7.02 11.37
CA ILE A 71 5.52 6.13 11.51
C ILE A 71 5.19 5.02 12.53
N ILE A 72 4.67 5.36 13.71
CA ILE A 72 4.33 4.39 14.74
C ILE A 72 3.25 3.41 14.23
N VAL A 73 2.18 3.92 13.63
CA VAL A 73 1.10 3.08 13.09
C VAL A 73 1.62 2.12 12.03
N ALA A 74 2.45 2.60 11.09
CA ALA A 74 3.03 1.75 10.05
C ALA A 74 3.97 0.69 10.64
N LEU A 75 4.81 1.05 11.62
CA LEU A 75 5.71 0.11 12.29
C LEU A 75 4.93 -0.97 13.07
N LEU A 76 3.89 -0.59 13.81
CA LEU A 76 3.03 -1.52 14.52
C LEU A 76 2.31 -2.47 13.56
N PHE A 77 1.84 -1.95 12.43
CA PHE A 77 1.20 -2.75 11.39
C PHE A 77 2.17 -3.79 10.79
N VAL A 78 3.37 -3.37 10.40
CA VAL A 78 4.41 -4.27 9.87
C VAL A 78 4.83 -5.30 10.92
N ALA A 79 5.01 -4.88 12.18
CA ALA A 79 5.32 -5.77 13.29
C ALA A 79 4.22 -6.83 13.50
N ALA A 80 2.95 -6.44 13.41
CA ALA A 80 1.82 -7.36 13.50
C ALA A 80 1.84 -8.40 12.36
N ILE A 81 2.11 -7.99 11.12
CA ILE A 81 2.24 -8.93 9.97
C ILE A 81 3.37 -9.94 10.24
N VAL A 82 4.53 -9.48 10.70
CA VAL A 82 5.67 -10.36 11.00
C VAL A 82 5.34 -11.31 12.16
N PHE A 83 4.69 -10.82 13.21
CA PHE A 83 4.29 -11.63 14.35
C PHE A 83 3.27 -12.70 13.96
N PHE A 84 2.25 -12.34 13.20
CA PHE A 84 1.20 -13.25 12.76
C PHE A 84 1.51 -14.00 11.45
N ARG A 85 2.73 -13.92 10.91
CA ARG A 85 3.10 -14.50 9.61
C ARG A 85 2.70 -15.97 9.44
N LYS A 86 2.86 -16.78 10.49
CA LYS A 86 2.50 -18.22 10.45
C LYS A 86 0.99 -18.44 10.27
N LYS A 87 0.16 -17.54 10.79
CA LYS A 87 -1.29 -17.57 10.63
C LYS A 87 -1.67 -17.08 9.24
N ILE A 88 -1.11 -15.96 8.80
CA ILE A 88 -1.33 -15.37 7.46
C ILE A 88 -1.03 -16.38 6.36
N LEU A 89 0.07 -17.13 6.48
CA LEU A 89 0.47 -18.14 5.49
C LEU A 89 -0.42 -19.39 5.44
N LYS A 90 -1.35 -19.55 6.37
CA LYS A 90 -2.38 -20.59 6.35
C LYS A 90 -3.69 -20.13 5.72
N GLU A 91 -3.87 -18.83 5.58
CA GLU A 91 -5.06 -18.25 4.97
C GLU A 91 -5.08 -18.50 3.44
N ASN A 92 -6.22 -18.24 2.82
CA ASN A 92 -6.36 -18.39 1.37
C ASN A 92 -5.54 -17.34 0.59
N THR A 93 -5.42 -17.56 -0.69
CA THR A 93 -4.58 -16.75 -1.59
C THR A 93 -5.03 -15.28 -1.65
N LEU A 94 -6.34 -15.01 -1.63
CA LEU A 94 -6.87 -13.65 -1.70
C LEU A 94 -6.48 -12.84 -0.45
N PHE A 95 -6.62 -13.43 0.73
CA PHE A 95 -6.19 -12.82 1.99
C PHE A 95 -4.67 -12.55 1.99
N GLN A 96 -3.87 -13.52 1.52
CA GLN A 96 -2.42 -13.36 1.43
C GLN A 96 -2.02 -12.24 0.48
N TRP A 97 -2.69 -12.10 -0.67
CA TRP A 97 -2.45 -10.98 -1.59
C TRP A 97 -2.83 -9.65 -0.94
N GLY A 98 -3.99 -9.60 -0.25
CA GLY A 98 -4.40 -8.41 0.48
C GLY A 98 -3.33 -7.96 1.49
N VAL A 99 -2.81 -8.88 2.29
CA VAL A 99 -1.73 -8.59 3.25
C VAL A 99 -0.45 -8.12 2.54
N GLY A 100 -0.07 -8.74 1.42
CA GLY A 100 1.10 -8.35 0.64
C GLY A 100 1.01 -6.92 0.10
N LEU A 101 -0.13 -6.58 -0.51
CA LEU A 101 -0.41 -5.23 -1.01
C LEU A 101 -0.37 -4.19 0.10
N LEU A 102 -1.08 -4.44 1.21
CA LEU A 102 -1.08 -3.56 2.39
C LEU A 102 0.33 -3.36 2.95
N MET A 103 1.08 -4.43 3.10
CA MET A 103 2.44 -4.38 3.64
C MET A 103 3.37 -3.56 2.75
N GLY A 104 3.34 -3.81 1.43
CA GLY A 104 4.19 -3.10 0.47
C GLY A 104 3.89 -1.61 0.43
N GLY A 105 2.61 -1.23 0.38
CA GLY A 105 2.18 0.16 0.42
C GLY A 105 2.50 0.86 1.74
N ALA A 106 2.25 0.18 2.88
CA ALA A 106 2.59 0.74 4.19
C ALA A 106 4.10 0.99 4.33
N ILE A 107 4.94 0.06 3.87
CA ILE A 107 6.41 0.22 3.88
C ILE A 107 6.84 1.33 2.93
N GLY A 108 6.22 1.49 1.74
CA GLY A 108 6.51 2.55 0.79
C GLY A 108 6.31 3.95 1.41
N ASN A 109 5.13 4.19 1.98
CA ASN A 109 4.83 5.45 2.64
C ASN A 109 5.57 5.65 3.96
N LEU A 110 5.93 4.58 4.67
CA LEU A 110 6.79 4.64 5.85
C LEU A 110 8.21 5.06 5.47
N TYR A 111 8.77 4.49 4.40
CA TYR A 111 10.11 4.83 3.92
C TYR A 111 10.24 6.32 3.59
N ASP A 112 9.29 6.89 2.85
CA ASP A 112 9.26 8.31 2.54
C ASP A 112 9.26 9.17 3.80
N ARG A 113 8.42 8.82 4.79
CA ARG A 113 8.33 9.54 6.06
C ARG A 113 9.62 9.44 6.88
N LEU A 114 10.30 8.32 6.83
CA LEU A 114 11.60 8.16 7.52
C LEU A 114 12.69 8.99 6.87
N GLN A 115 12.72 9.04 5.53
CA GLN A 115 13.71 9.78 4.76
C GLN A 115 13.49 11.31 4.85
N ASN A 116 12.33 11.77 4.42
CA ASN A 116 12.07 13.18 4.16
C ASN A 116 11.00 13.78 5.06
N GLY A 117 10.34 12.98 5.89
CA GLY A 117 9.22 13.42 6.74
C GLY A 117 7.87 13.56 6.03
N LEU A 118 7.86 13.48 4.72
CA LEU A 118 6.73 13.73 3.83
C LEU A 118 6.56 12.54 2.89
N VAL A 119 5.35 12.34 2.36
CA VAL A 119 5.08 11.32 1.34
C VAL A 119 5.02 11.98 -0.03
N ILE A 120 5.56 11.33 -1.06
CA ILE A 120 5.51 11.81 -2.44
C ILE A 120 4.26 11.25 -3.09
N ASP A 121 3.37 12.16 -3.56
CA ASP A 121 2.13 11.85 -4.25
C ASP A 121 2.15 12.42 -5.66
N PHE A 122 1.47 11.74 -6.62
CA PHE A 122 1.56 12.16 -8.03
C PHE A 122 0.35 11.81 -8.91
N PHE A 123 -0.55 10.89 -8.55
CA PHE A 123 -1.80 10.63 -9.29
C PHE A 123 -2.86 11.68 -8.92
N ASP A 124 -3.24 12.51 -9.87
CA ASP A 124 -4.12 13.66 -9.67
C ASP A 124 -5.34 13.61 -10.61
N PHE A 125 -6.50 13.29 -10.03
CA PHE A 125 -7.79 13.26 -10.72
C PHE A 125 -8.57 14.58 -10.56
N ARG A 126 -8.00 15.63 -10.00
CA ARG A 126 -8.56 16.96 -9.78
C ARG A 126 -9.73 17.04 -8.79
N PHE A 127 -10.55 16.03 -8.68
CA PHE A 127 -11.69 15.96 -7.74
C PHE A 127 -11.36 15.14 -6.47
N TRP A 128 -10.19 14.50 -6.43
CA TRP A 128 -9.71 13.68 -5.33
C TRP A 128 -8.32 14.17 -4.87
N PRO A 129 -7.97 14.01 -3.59
CA PRO A 129 -6.59 14.27 -3.16
C PRO A 129 -5.58 13.51 -4.01
N VAL A 130 -4.44 14.13 -4.29
CA VAL A 130 -3.35 13.46 -5.01
C VAL A 130 -2.84 12.28 -4.18
N PHE A 131 -2.53 11.16 -4.82
CA PHE A 131 -2.11 9.92 -4.17
C PHE A 131 -1.01 9.21 -4.98
N ASN A 132 -0.51 8.08 -4.48
CA ASN A 132 0.60 7.33 -5.05
C ASN A 132 0.29 5.84 -5.20
N ILE A 133 1.27 5.04 -5.65
CA ILE A 133 1.12 3.60 -5.85
C ILE A 133 0.93 2.87 -4.51
N ALA A 134 1.62 3.30 -3.45
CA ALA A 134 1.47 2.71 -2.13
C ALA A 134 0.03 2.84 -1.60
N ASP A 135 -0.62 4.00 -1.83
CA ASP A 135 -2.01 4.23 -1.42
C ASP A 135 -2.98 3.33 -2.18
N VAL A 136 -2.78 3.17 -3.50
CA VAL A 136 -3.56 2.22 -4.32
C VAL A 136 -3.42 0.79 -3.77
N ALA A 137 -2.18 0.38 -3.47
CA ALA A 137 -1.93 -0.96 -2.93
C ALA A 137 -2.58 -1.15 -1.56
N ILE A 138 -2.54 -0.14 -0.68
CA ILE A 138 -3.21 -0.17 0.62
C ILE A 138 -4.73 -0.33 0.43
N CYS A 139 -5.34 0.46 -0.45
CA CYS A 139 -6.79 0.41 -0.69
C CYS A 139 -7.23 -0.94 -1.26
N ILE A 140 -6.53 -1.45 -2.29
CA ILE A 140 -6.85 -2.76 -2.90
C ILE A 140 -6.60 -3.89 -1.90
N GLY A 141 -5.51 -3.83 -1.15
CA GLY A 141 -5.19 -4.82 -0.13
C GLY A 141 -6.24 -4.90 0.98
N ALA A 142 -6.70 -3.75 1.45
CA ALA A 142 -7.79 -3.67 2.42
C ALA A 142 -9.10 -4.25 1.85
N ALA A 143 -9.43 -3.92 0.60
CA ALA A 143 -10.61 -4.45 -0.07
C ALA A 143 -10.56 -5.98 -0.19
N PHE A 144 -9.41 -6.57 -0.54
CA PHE A 144 -9.25 -8.03 -0.62
C PHE A 144 -9.44 -8.72 0.73
N ILE A 145 -8.87 -8.16 1.81
CA ILE A 145 -9.04 -8.71 3.15
C ILE A 145 -10.50 -8.58 3.61
N MET A 146 -11.10 -7.41 3.41
CA MET A 146 -12.51 -7.19 3.77
C MET A 146 -13.44 -8.14 3.02
N PHE A 147 -13.24 -8.31 1.71
CA PHE A 147 -14.02 -9.23 0.90
C PHE A 147 -13.89 -10.68 1.43
N ASP A 148 -12.66 -11.12 1.71
CA ASP A 148 -12.43 -12.46 2.23
C ASP A 148 -13.10 -12.70 3.58
N VAL A 149 -12.96 -11.75 4.50
CA VAL A 149 -13.54 -11.87 5.85
C VAL A 149 -15.07 -11.81 5.83
N CYS A 150 -15.65 -10.87 5.05
CA CYS A 150 -17.10 -10.66 5.07
C CYS A 150 -17.89 -11.69 4.26
N PHE A 151 -17.34 -12.16 3.12
CA PHE A 151 -18.12 -12.96 2.18
C PHE A 151 -17.71 -14.43 2.11
N ARG A 152 -16.49 -14.78 2.47
CA ARG A 152 -16.05 -16.18 2.46
C ARG A 152 -16.14 -16.86 3.81
N ARG A 153 -15.81 -16.18 4.90
CA ARG A 153 -15.88 -16.77 6.25
C ARG A 153 -17.29 -16.78 6.80
N GLY A 154 -18.16 -15.86 6.37
CA GLY A 154 -19.57 -15.84 6.78
C GLY A 154 -20.41 -16.99 6.20
N VAL A 155 -19.93 -17.68 5.15
CA VAL A 155 -20.64 -18.84 4.57
C VAL A 155 -20.31 -20.14 5.32
N ASP A 156 -19.08 -20.27 5.84
CA ASP A 156 -18.64 -21.49 6.56
C ASP A 156 -19.25 -21.60 7.97
N ASP A 157 -19.71 -20.49 8.59
CA ASP A 157 -20.33 -20.48 9.91
C ASP A 157 -21.85 -20.73 9.90
N THR A 158 -22.49 -20.80 8.72
CA THR A 158 -23.95 -21.02 8.59
C THR A 158 -24.32 -22.46 8.27
N ASP A 159 -23.36 -23.34 8.06
CA ASP A 159 -23.56 -24.76 7.70
C ASP A 159 -23.31 -25.73 8.88
N VAL A 160 -23.40 -25.26 10.15
CA VAL A 160 -23.29 -26.11 11.36
C VAL A 160 -24.61 -26.19 12.10
#